data_a1745f57f91ada22bb1c1f0cba2fe690
#
_entry.id   a1745f57f91ada22bb1c1f0cba2fe690
#
_cell.length_a   1.000
_cell.length_b   1.000
_cell.length_c   1.000
_cell.angle_alpha   90.00
_cell.angle_beta   90.00
_cell.angle_gamma   90.00
#
_symmetry.space_group_name_H-M   'P 1'
#
loop_
_entity.id
_entity.type
_entity.pdbx_description
1 polymer ?
#
loop_
_entity_poly.entity_id
_entity_poly.type
_entity_poly.pdbx_seq_one_letter_code
_entity_poly.pdbx_strand_id
1 'polypeptide(L)'
;MRFKIVAVSALGVVFGMLIAVAMFPSAITSLVSPPKTWSVGKAQIGGPFELIDHNGNKVSDKTYSGQHLLVFFGFTYCPDICPAALQKVSVVMDQLGPKAKGLKPIFISVDPERDTVEQMKLYMSNFDGRIAGLTGSTAQIADAVKVYRAYARKREDPSNSDGYTMDHSSFLYLMAPNGEFITHFTHVSPVDKMVERLSAAL
;
A
#
# COMPACT_ATOMS: atom_id res chain seq x y z
N MET A 1 -22.50 68.63 -14.95
CA MET A 1 -22.84 68.37 -13.54
C MET A 1 -22.79 66.88 -13.17
N ARG A 2 -23.19 65.96 -14.06
CA ARG A 2 -23.16 64.47 -13.81
C ARG A 2 -21.76 63.87 -13.60
N PHE A 3 -20.72 64.38 -14.26
CA PHE A 3 -19.33 63.85 -14.15
C PHE A 3 -18.68 64.08 -12.77
N LYS A 4 -19.00 65.18 -12.08
CA LYS A 4 -18.47 65.50 -10.76
C LYS A 4 -19.09 64.64 -9.64
N ILE A 5 -20.35 64.22 -9.81
CA ILE A 5 -21.04 63.35 -8.86
C ILE A 5 -20.49 61.94 -8.89
N VAL A 6 -20.19 61.40 -10.11
CA VAL A 6 -19.60 60.07 -10.26
C VAL A 6 -18.20 60.00 -9.68
N ALA A 7 -17.38 61.04 -9.86
CA ALA A 7 -16.02 61.09 -9.32
C ALA A 7 -15.99 61.15 -7.76
N VAL A 8 -16.91 61.87 -7.16
CA VAL A 8 -17.01 61.97 -5.68
C VAL A 8 -17.50 60.64 -5.09
N SER A 9 -18.44 59.95 -5.75
CA SER A 9 -18.93 58.64 -5.31
C SER A 9 -17.84 57.57 -5.42
N ALA A 10 -17.03 57.57 -6.48
CA ALA A 10 -15.91 56.62 -6.63
C ALA A 10 -14.83 56.85 -5.56
N LEU A 11 -14.51 58.08 -5.22
CA LEU A 11 -13.55 58.44 -4.16
C LEU A 11 -14.01 57.96 -2.79
N GLY A 12 -15.28 58.10 -2.49
CA GLY A 12 -15.89 57.65 -1.21
C GLY A 12 -15.85 56.13 -1.07
N VAL A 13 -16.06 55.36 -2.13
CA VAL A 13 -15.99 53.91 -2.10
C VAL A 13 -14.56 53.43 -1.88
N VAL A 14 -13.58 54.01 -2.55
CA VAL A 14 -12.17 53.68 -2.37
C VAL A 14 -11.69 54.01 -0.93
N PHE A 15 -12.09 55.16 -0.41
CA PHE A 15 -11.72 55.58 0.95
C PHE A 15 -12.39 54.70 2.02
N GLY A 16 -13.65 54.31 1.82
CA GLY A 16 -14.36 53.36 2.67
C GLY A 16 -13.70 51.96 2.67
N MET A 17 -13.23 51.52 1.51
CA MET A 17 -12.53 50.23 1.39
C MET A 17 -11.17 50.23 2.07
N LEU A 18 -10.42 51.34 2.00
CA LEU A 18 -9.16 51.52 2.71
C LEU A 18 -9.33 51.52 4.25
N ILE A 19 -10.39 52.15 4.74
CA ILE A 19 -10.72 52.14 6.17
C ILE A 19 -11.12 50.72 6.62
N ALA A 20 -11.94 50.03 5.83
CA ALA A 20 -12.31 48.65 6.15
C ALA A 20 -11.09 47.70 6.21
N VAL A 21 -10.14 47.86 5.27
CA VAL A 21 -8.86 47.11 5.27
C VAL A 21 -8.01 47.42 6.50
N ALA A 22 -7.97 48.69 6.93
CA ALA A 22 -7.20 49.12 8.12
C ALA A 22 -7.84 48.68 9.44
N MET A 23 -9.18 48.65 9.51
CA MET A 23 -9.92 48.27 10.71
C MET A 23 -10.10 46.75 10.88
N PHE A 24 -10.09 45.99 9.78
CA PHE A 24 -10.28 44.53 9.80
C PHE A 24 -9.17 43.76 9.05
N PRO A 25 -7.91 43.87 9.52
CA PRO A 25 -6.79 43.16 8.84
C PRO A 25 -6.98 41.64 8.79
N SER A 26 -7.71 41.07 9.76
CA SER A 26 -8.02 39.63 9.79
C SER A 26 -8.94 39.16 8.68
N ALA A 27 -9.78 40.03 8.09
CA ALA A 27 -10.68 39.69 7.01
C ALA A 27 -9.92 39.43 5.68
N ILE A 28 -8.80 40.14 5.47
CA ILE A 28 -7.96 39.98 4.26
C ILE A 28 -7.05 38.78 4.39
N THR A 29 -6.49 38.54 5.57
CA THR A 29 -5.66 37.35 5.79
C THR A 29 -6.43 36.05 5.59
N SER A 30 -7.74 36.02 5.87
CA SER A 30 -8.57 34.82 5.61
C SER A 30 -8.81 34.55 4.12
N LEU A 31 -8.82 35.60 3.28
CA LEU A 31 -8.99 35.49 1.83
C LEU A 31 -7.70 35.13 1.09
N VAL A 32 -6.54 35.42 1.66
CA VAL A 32 -5.21 35.19 1.08
C VAL A 32 -4.51 33.98 1.69
N SER A 33 -5.04 33.42 2.78
CA SER A 33 -4.46 32.22 3.39
C SER A 33 -4.60 31.05 2.40
N PRO A 34 -3.49 30.41 1.97
CA PRO A 34 -3.59 29.18 1.20
C PRO A 34 -4.41 28.17 2.01
N PRO A 35 -5.17 27.28 1.33
CA PRO A 35 -5.92 26.26 2.04
C PRO A 35 -4.99 25.52 2.97
N LYS A 36 -5.38 25.34 4.24
CA LYS A 36 -4.62 24.52 5.19
C LYS A 36 -4.35 23.18 4.52
N THR A 37 -3.11 22.97 4.09
CA THR A 37 -2.67 21.65 3.66
C THR A 37 -2.79 20.75 4.88
N TRP A 38 -3.79 19.88 4.86
CA TRP A 38 -3.87 18.81 5.83
C TRP A 38 -2.60 17.99 5.63
N SER A 39 -1.68 18.06 6.57
CA SER A 39 -0.59 17.10 6.65
C SER A 39 -1.25 15.74 6.88
N VAL A 40 -1.47 15.01 5.79
CA VAL A 40 -1.87 13.61 5.87
C VAL A 40 -0.68 12.91 6.51
N GLY A 41 -0.83 12.51 7.76
CA GLY A 41 0.20 11.75 8.46
C GLY A 41 0.62 10.58 7.60
N LYS A 42 1.93 10.31 7.50
CA LYS A 42 2.46 9.17 6.75
C LYS A 42 1.78 7.90 7.26
N ALA A 43 1.12 7.17 6.38
CA ALA A 43 0.42 5.95 6.77
C ALA A 43 1.45 4.98 7.37
N GLN A 44 1.27 4.62 8.62
CA GLN A 44 2.12 3.63 9.30
C GLN A 44 1.64 2.23 8.86
N ILE A 45 2.14 1.77 7.74
CA ILE A 45 1.94 0.44 7.17
C ILE A 45 3.29 -0.26 7.19
N GLY A 46 3.29 -1.55 7.61
CA GLY A 46 4.51 -2.31 7.79
C GLY A 46 5.05 -2.23 9.21
N GLY A 47 5.97 -3.11 9.52
CA GLY A 47 6.58 -3.26 10.83
C GLY A 47 7.24 -4.62 10.96
N PRO A 48 7.81 -4.93 12.13
CA PRO A 48 8.48 -6.20 12.37
C PRO A 48 7.51 -7.38 12.27
N PHE A 49 7.99 -8.46 11.70
CA PHE A 49 7.32 -9.77 11.69
C PHE A 49 8.33 -10.88 11.89
N GLU A 50 7.89 -12.03 12.39
CA GLU A 50 8.66 -13.27 12.49
C GLU A 50 7.81 -14.40 11.94
N LEU A 51 8.24 -15.02 10.84
CA LEU A 51 7.49 -16.03 10.09
C LEU A 51 8.41 -17.20 9.72
N ILE A 52 7.87 -18.17 8.97
CA ILE A 52 8.59 -19.32 8.43
C ILE A 52 8.45 -19.27 6.90
N ASP A 53 9.57 -19.38 6.17
CA ASP A 53 9.52 -19.45 4.72
C ASP A 53 9.08 -20.85 4.24
N HIS A 54 8.75 -20.96 2.96
CA HIS A 54 8.33 -22.21 2.32
C HIS A 54 9.44 -23.28 2.25
N ASN A 55 10.66 -22.99 2.71
CA ASN A 55 11.75 -23.95 2.90
C ASN A 55 11.94 -24.37 4.35
N GLY A 56 11.11 -23.87 5.28
CA GLY A 56 11.17 -24.16 6.70
C GLY A 56 12.13 -23.27 7.51
N ASN A 57 12.71 -22.23 6.91
CA ASN A 57 13.62 -21.33 7.61
C ASN A 57 12.82 -20.24 8.36
N LYS A 58 13.27 -19.92 9.58
CA LYS A 58 12.76 -18.74 10.30
C LYS A 58 13.25 -17.47 9.62
N VAL A 59 12.34 -16.58 9.31
CA VAL A 59 12.61 -15.30 8.63
C VAL A 59 11.89 -14.14 9.35
N SER A 60 12.44 -12.95 9.19
CA SER A 60 11.83 -11.72 9.73
C SER A 60 11.97 -10.58 8.72
N ASP A 61 11.40 -9.42 9.02
CA ASP A 61 11.65 -8.18 8.30
C ASP A 61 13.17 -7.90 8.13
N LYS A 62 13.96 -8.23 9.13
CA LYS A 62 15.43 -8.08 9.12
C LYS A 62 16.14 -9.01 8.14
N THR A 63 15.57 -10.17 7.84
CA THR A 63 16.11 -11.12 6.84
C THR A 63 16.20 -10.47 5.45
N TYR A 64 15.33 -9.51 5.17
CA TYR A 64 15.22 -8.83 3.89
C TYR A 64 15.71 -7.38 3.93
N SER A 65 16.43 -6.98 4.99
CA SER A 65 16.97 -5.63 5.14
C SER A 65 17.82 -5.22 3.94
N GLY A 66 17.68 -3.96 3.51
CA GLY A 66 18.41 -3.43 2.36
C GLY A 66 17.78 -3.70 1.00
N GLN A 67 16.68 -4.45 0.95
CA GLN A 67 15.89 -4.69 -0.26
C GLN A 67 14.53 -3.98 -0.17
N HIS A 68 14.00 -3.57 -1.31
CA HIS A 68 12.57 -3.24 -1.39
C HIS A 68 11.76 -4.52 -1.25
N LEU A 69 10.63 -4.46 -0.53
CA LEU A 69 9.72 -5.60 -0.42
C LEU A 69 8.44 -5.31 -1.19
N LEU A 70 7.95 -6.31 -1.93
CA LEU A 70 6.61 -6.29 -2.51
C LEU A 70 5.79 -7.36 -1.79
N VAL A 71 5.02 -6.92 -0.77
CA VAL A 71 4.31 -7.83 0.15
C VAL A 71 2.86 -8.00 -0.29
N PHE A 72 2.44 -9.24 -0.43
CA PHE A 72 1.08 -9.63 -0.78
C PHE A 72 0.55 -10.63 0.26
N PHE A 73 -0.62 -10.33 0.82
CA PHE A 73 -1.33 -11.25 1.72
C PHE A 73 -2.35 -12.06 0.94
N GLY A 74 -2.38 -13.37 1.18
CA GLY A 74 -3.27 -14.28 0.48
C GLY A 74 -3.26 -15.67 1.11
N PHE A 75 -3.76 -16.69 0.41
CA PHE A 75 -3.77 -18.08 0.88
C PHE A 75 -3.72 -19.04 -0.31
N THR A 76 -3.20 -20.26 -0.09
CA THR A 76 -2.95 -21.21 -1.19
C THR A 76 -4.23 -21.80 -1.78
N TYR A 77 -5.31 -21.81 -1.03
CA TYR A 77 -6.64 -22.30 -1.45
C TYR A 77 -7.50 -21.22 -2.13
N CYS A 78 -6.93 -20.05 -2.42
CA CYS A 78 -7.62 -19.01 -3.20
C CYS A 78 -7.73 -19.45 -4.67
N PRO A 79 -8.95 -19.55 -5.24
CA PRO A 79 -9.11 -20.15 -6.56
C PRO A 79 -8.68 -19.27 -7.73
N ASP A 80 -8.59 -17.92 -7.54
CA ASP A 80 -8.45 -16.98 -8.65
C ASP A 80 -7.46 -15.84 -8.35
N ILE A 81 -7.76 -14.96 -7.42
CA ILE A 81 -7.04 -13.69 -7.23
C ILE A 81 -5.57 -13.92 -6.83
N CYS A 82 -5.29 -14.86 -5.90
CA CYS A 82 -3.94 -15.08 -5.42
C CYS A 82 -3.01 -15.66 -6.49
N PRO A 83 -3.36 -16.74 -7.22
CA PRO A 83 -2.51 -17.24 -8.28
C PRO A 83 -2.34 -16.22 -9.42
N ALA A 84 -3.39 -15.48 -9.79
CA ALA A 84 -3.29 -14.44 -10.82
C ALA A 84 -2.35 -13.30 -10.40
N ALA A 85 -2.40 -12.87 -9.13
CA ALA A 85 -1.50 -11.84 -8.60
C ALA A 85 -0.04 -12.31 -8.57
N LEU A 86 0.24 -13.54 -8.13
CA LEU A 86 1.60 -14.10 -8.11
C LEU A 86 2.17 -14.32 -9.52
N GLN A 87 1.34 -14.77 -10.47
CA GLN A 87 1.74 -14.85 -11.86
C GLN A 87 2.08 -13.47 -12.45
N LYS A 88 1.26 -12.46 -12.12
CA LYS A 88 1.56 -11.06 -12.51
C LYS A 88 2.88 -10.57 -11.91
N VAL A 89 3.15 -10.87 -10.63
CA VAL A 89 4.44 -10.54 -9.99
C VAL A 89 5.60 -11.23 -10.71
N SER A 90 5.46 -12.50 -11.13
CA SER A 90 6.47 -13.21 -11.92
C SER A 90 6.80 -12.46 -13.21
N VAL A 91 5.78 -12.04 -13.95
CA VAL A 91 5.94 -11.24 -15.19
C VAL A 91 6.62 -9.90 -14.91
N VAL A 92 6.22 -9.21 -13.83
CA VAL A 92 6.85 -7.95 -13.42
C VAL A 92 8.33 -8.14 -13.10
N MET A 93 8.69 -9.20 -12.37
CA MET A 93 10.10 -9.52 -12.05
C MET A 93 10.93 -9.77 -13.31
N ASP A 94 10.36 -10.40 -14.33
CA ASP A 94 11.05 -10.63 -15.60
C ASP A 94 11.24 -9.32 -16.38
N GLN A 95 10.21 -8.47 -16.43
CA GLN A 95 10.30 -7.17 -17.13
C GLN A 95 11.21 -6.16 -16.43
N LEU A 96 11.38 -6.24 -15.12
CA LEU A 96 12.37 -5.43 -14.38
C LEU A 96 13.82 -5.81 -14.72
N GLY A 97 14.06 -7.03 -15.19
CA GLY A 97 15.38 -7.52 -15.57
C GLY A 97 16.41 -7.35 -14.44
N PRO A 98 17.58 -6.73 -14.69
CA PRO A 98 18.63 -6.54 -13.67
C PRO A 98 18.18 -5.75 -12.43
N LYS A 99 17.22 -4.84 -12.55
CA LYS A 99 16.68 -4.07 -11.43
C LYS A 99 15.92 -4.93 -10.43
N ALA A 100 15.39 -6.07 -10.86
CA ALA A 100 14.69 -7.01 -9.98
C ALA A 100 15.55 -7.50 -8.79
N LYS A 101 16.89 -7.41 -8.88
CA LYS A 101 17.81 -7.76 -7.76
C LYS A 101 17.57 -6.90 -6.50
N GLY A 102 17.07 -5.69 -6.66
CA GLY A 102 16.74 -4.78 -5.56
C GLY A 102 15.36 -5.01 -4.94
N LEU A 103 14.55 -5.91 -5.52
CA LEU A 103 13.18 -6.18 -5.10
C LEU A 103 13.02 -7.63 -4.60
N LYS A 104 12.46 -7.81 -3.40
CA LYS A 104 12.07 -9.11 -2.86
C LYS A 104 10.56 -9.20 -2.77
N PRO A 105 9.89 -9.93 -3.68
CA PRO A 105 8.47 -10.24 -3.54
C PRO A 105 8.26 -11.27 -2.42
N ILE A 106 7.23 -11.04 -1.61
CA ILE A 106 6.86 -11.88 -0.46
C ILE A 106 5.37 -12.15 -0.51
N PHE A 107 4.98 -13.40 -0.45
CA PHE A 107 3.60 -13.87 -0.29
C PHE A 107 3.43 -14.34 1.14
N ILE A 108 2.57 -13.70 1.93
CA ILE A 108 2.30 -14.05 3.34
C ILE A 108 0.93 -14.71 3.40
N SER A 109 0.88 -15.94 3.91
CA SER A 109 -0.40 -16.61 4.14
C SER A 109 -1.22 -15.89 5.21
N VAL A 110 -2.54 -15.86 4.99
CA VAL A 110 -3.55 -15.44 5.99
C VAL A 110 -4.32 -16.63 6.55
N ASP A 111 -3.97 -17.85 6.13
CA ASP A 111 -4.65 -19.09 6.51
C ASP A 111 -3.63 -20.15 6.99
N PRO A 112 -2.97 -19.92 8.12
CA PRO A 112 -1.94 -20.82 8.62
C PRO A 112 -2.46 -22.23 9.00
N GLU A 113 -3.76 -22.41 9.13
CA GLU A 113 -4.36 -23.73 9.42
C GLU A 113 -4.21 -24.68 8.24
N ARG A 114 -4.33 -24.21 6.98
CA ARG A 114 -4.17 -24.99 5.76
C ARG A 114 -2.82 -24.78 5.09
N ASP A 115 -2.25 -23.58 5.18
CA ASP A 115 -1.01 -23.20 4.53
C ASP A 115 0.21 -23.60 5.38
N THR A 116 0.41 -24.92 5.59
CA THR A 116 1.62 -25.43 6.21
C THR A 116 2.86 -25.10 5.38
N VAL A 117 4.06 -25.32 5.91
CA VAL A 117 5.32 -25.14 5.15
C VAL A 117 5.32 -26.00 3.89
N GLU A 118 4.87 -27.23 3.98
CA GLU A 118 4.81 -28.19 2.87
C GLU A 118 3.81 -27.72 1.81
N GLN A 119 2.62 -27.30 2.21
CA GLN A 119 1.60 -26.76 1.31
C GLN A 119 2.08 -25.48 0.62
N MET A 120 2.69 -24.57 1.38
CA MET A 120 3.26 -23.34 0.86
C MET A 120 4.39 -23.64 -0.14
N LYS A 121 5.27 -24.60 0.14
CA LYS A 121 6.34 -25.03 -0.78
C LYS A 121 5.77 -25.56 -2.09
N LEU A 122 4.76 -26.44 -2.02
CA LEU A 122 4.10 -26.97 -3.20
C LEU A 122 3.43 -25.87 -4.03
N TYR A 123 2.73 -24.95 -3.38
CA TYR A 123 2.07 -23.83 -4.06
C TYR A 123 3.06 -22.89 -4.73
N MET A 124 4.13 -22.50 -4.02
CA MET A 124 5.15 -21.57 -4.53
C MET A 124 5.97 -22.16 -5.68
N SER A 125 6.05 -23.48 -5.83
CA SER A 125 6.75 -24.13 -6.96
C SER A 125 6.11 -23.82 -8.33
N ASN A 126 4.89 -23.28 -8.38
CA ASN A 126 4.20 -22.87 -9.60
C ASN A 126 4.55 -21.43 -10.06
N PHE A 127 5.35 -20.71 -9.30
CA PHE A 127 5.64 -19.30 -9.55
C PHE A 127 7.15 -19.05 -9.64
N ASP A 128 7.51 -17.79 -9.89
CA ASP A 128 8.91 -17.38 -9.96
C ASP A 128 9.64 -17.67 -8.63
N GLY A 129 10.76 -18.38 -8.70
CA GLY A 129 11.55 -18.77 -7.53
C GLY A 129 12.14 -17.59 -6.72
N ARG A 130 12.08 -16.37 -7.24
CA ARG A 130 12.46 -15.15 -6.51
C ARG A 130 11.41 -14.74 -5.48
N ILE A 131 10.17 -15.23 -5.60
CA ILE A 131 9.07 -14.93 -4.67
C ILE A 131 9.21 -15.83 -3.43
N ALA A 132 9.24 -15.25 -2.24
CA ALA A 132 9.23 -16.01 -1.00
C ALA A 132 7.79 -16.20 -0.51
N GLY A 133 7.36 -17.45 -0.29
CA GLY A 133 6.12 -17.77 0.42
C GLY A 133 6.40 -17.88 1.91
N LEU A 134 5.61 -17.22 2.73
CA LEU A 134 5.75 -17.19 4.19
C LEU A 134 4.47 -17.67 4.87
N THR A 135 4.65 -18.49 5.90
CA THR A 135 3.60 -18.95 6.81
C THR A 135 4.08 -18.89 8.25
N GLY A 136 3.30 -19.37 9.20
CA GLY A 136 3.69 -19.39 10.62
C GLY A 136 2.53 -19.84 11.50
N SER A 137 2.64 -19.61 12.81
CA SER A 137 1.51 -19.82 13.71
C SER A 137 0.42 -18.78 13.48
N THR A 138 -0.80 -19.07 13.92
CA THR A 138 -1.92 -18.13 13.86
C THR A 138 -1.59 -16.78 14.52
N ALA A 139 -0.84 -16.80 15.63
CA ALA A 139 -0.42 -15.57 16.31
C ALA A 139 0.57 -14.76 15.46
N GLN A 140 1.58 -15.39 14.87
CA GLN A 140 2.56 -14.74 14.01
C GLN A 140 1.92 -14.12 12.77
N ILE A 141 0.98 -14.83 12.14
CA ILE A 141 0.21 -14.31 11.00
C ILE A 141 -0.68 -13.13 11.41
N ALA A 142 -1.36 -13.22 12.56
CA ALA A 142 -2.18 -12.13 13.07
C ALA A 142 -1.34 -10.86 13.33
N ASP A 143 -0.12 -11.00 13.87
CA ASP A 143 0.79 -9.89 14.09
C ASP A 143 1.25 -9.27 12.75
N ALA A 144 1.61 -10.08 11.75
CA ALA A 144 1.98 -9.61 10.42
C ALA A 144 0.81 -8.85 9.75
N VAL A 145 -0.40 -9.41 9.77
CA VAL A 145 -1.62 -8.77 9.25
C VAL A 145 -1.86 -7.42 9.93
N LYS A 146 -1.70 -7.35 11.25
CA LYS A 146 -1.91 -6.14 12.05
C LYS A 146 -0.91 -5.03 11.71
N VAL A 147 0.40 -5.33 11.63
CA VAL A 147 1.41 -4.29 11.36
C VAL A 147 1.31 -3.75 9.93
N TYR A 148 0.86 -4.56 8.96
CA TYR A 148 0.58 -4.12 7.59
C TYR A 148 -0.81 -3.49 7.44
N ARG A 149 -1.63 -3.45 8.50
CA ARG A 149 -3.04 -3.01 8.46
C ARG A 149 -3.83 -3.71 7.35
N ALA A 150 -3.45 -4.93 7.05
CA ALA A 150 -4.17 -5.78 6.14
C ALA A 150 -5.45 -6.30 6.80
N TYR A 151 -6.44 -6.62 5.98
CA TYR A 151 -7.64 -7.30 6.45
C TYR A 151 -7.51 -8.79 6.15
N ALA A 152 -7.88 -9.63 7.11
CA ALA A 152 -7.99 -11.08 6.93
C ALA A 152 -9.07 -11.62 7.88
N ARG A 153 -10.00 -12.41 7.34
CA ARG A 153 -11.08 -13.02 8.10
C ARG A 153 -11.49 -14.36 7.50
N LYS A 154 -11.61 -15.38 8.34
CA LYS A 154 -12.21 -16.67 8.00
C LYS A 154 -13.72 -16.49 7.80
N ARG A 155 -14.25 -16.98 6.69
CA ARG A 155 -15.67 -16.94 6.34
C ARG A 155 -16.15 -18.34 5.97
N GLU A 156 -17.25 -18.74 6.53
CA GLU A 156 -17.90 -20.02 6.16
C GLU A 156 -18.28 -20.01 4.67
N ASP A 157 -17.97 -21.09 4.00
CA ASP A 157 -18.27 -21.30 2.59
C ASP A 157 -18.57 -22.79 2.34
N PRO A 158 -19.85 -23.18 2.39
CA PRO A 158 -20.26 -24.57 2.18
C PRO A 158 -19.93 -25.10 0.77
N SER A 159 -19.64 -24.23 -0.20
CA SER A 159 -19.24 -24.64 -1.54
C SER A 159 -17.77 -25.08 -1.61
N ASN A 160 -16.96 -24.73 -0.61
CA ASN A 160 -15.56 -25.14 -0.49
C ASN A 160 -15.48 -26.50 0.23
N SER A 161 -14.61 -27.40 -0.21
CA SER A 161 -14.43 -28.75 0.37
C SER A 161 -14.13 -28.70 1.87
N ASP A 162 -13.46 -27.66 2.35
CA ASP A 162 -13.07 -27.48 3.76
C ASP A 162 -14.08 -26.65 4.55
N GLY A 163 -15.21 -26.27 3.94
CA GLY A 163 -16.29 -25.54 4.56
C GLY A 163 -16.03 -24.06 4.79
N TYR A 164 -14.89 -23.51 4.35
CA TYR A 164 -14.59 -22.10 4.52
C TYR A 164 -13.65 -21.51 3.47
N THR A 165 -13.62 -20.19 3.38
CA THR A 165 -12.66 -19.39 2.62
C THR A 165 -12.13 -18.24 3.48
N MET A 166 -11.15 -17.49 2.98
CA MET A 166 -10.60 -16.30 3.62
C MET A 166 -10.96 -15.04 2.83
N ASP A 167 -11.59 -14.09 3.49
CA ASP A 167 -11.70 -12.72 2.98
C ASP A 167 -10.44 -11.96 3.38
N HIS A 168 -9.75 -11.34 2.42
CA HIS A 168 -8.49 -10.62 2.71
C HIS A 168 -8.27 -9.42 1.80
N SER A 169 -7.37 -8.52 2.22
CA SER A 169 -6.89 -7.41 1.39
C SER A 169 -6.10 -7.93 0.19
N SER A 170 -6.46 -7.52 -1.02
CA SER A 170 -5.76 -7.89 -2.28
C SER A 170 -4.77 -6.82 -2.75
N PHE A 171 -4.10 -6.13 -1.81
CA PHE A 171 -3.07 -5.15 -2.09
C PHE A 171 -1.68 -5.79 -2.09
N LEU A 172 -0.84 -5.30 -3.02
CA LEU A 172 0.60 -5.56 -3.03
C LEU A 172 1.29 -4.30 -2.47
N TYR A 173 1.84 -4.39 -1.28
CA TYR A 173 2.47 -3.27 -0.59
C TYR A 173 3.94 -3.15 -0.99
N LEU A 174 4.35 -1.99 -1.52
CA LEU A 174 5.76 -1.70 -1.78
C LEU A 174 6.37 -1.01 -0.58
N MET A 175 7.40 -1.64 -0.02
CA MET A 175 8.16 -1.14 1.13
C MET A 175 9.57 -0.75 0.70
N ALA A 176 10.09 0.33 1.26
CA ALA A 176 11.47 0.75 1.10
C ALA A 176 12.44 -0.15 1.88
N PRO A 177 13.76 -0.12 1.58
CA PRO A 177 14.77 -0.91 2.28
C PRO A 177 14.86 -0.64 3.79
N ASN A 178 14.38 0.51 4.24
CA ASN A 178 14.28 0.88 5.66
C ASN A 178 12.96 0.47 6.32
N GLY A 179 12.11 -0.29 5.61
CA GLY A 179 10.81 -0.75 6.09
C GLY A 179 9.67 0.28 5.98
N GLU A 180 9.92 1.46 5.42
CA GLU A 180 8.86 2.45 5.22
C GLU A 180 7.95 2.11 4.04
N PHE A 181 6.65 2.36 4.19
CA PHE A 181 5.67 2.20 3.13
C PHE A 181 5.86 3.26 2.04
N ILE A 182 5.99 2.81 0.78
CA ILE A 182 6.11 3.69 -0.40
C ILE A 182 4.75 3.87 -1.07
N THR A 183 4.12 2.76 -1.47
CA THR A 183 2.85 2.73 -2.19
C THR A 183 2.27 1.31 -2.17
N HIS A 184 1.09 1.15 -2.77
CA HIS A 184 0.52 -0.17 -3.02
C HIS A 184 0.03 -0.28 -4.46
N PHE A 185 -0.10 -1.52 -4.92
CA PHE A 185 -0.79 -1.88 -6.14
C PHE A 185 -2.00 -2.75 -5.78
N THR A 186 -2.96 -2.84 -6.68
CA THR A 186 -4.10 -3.75 -6.57
C THR A 186 -3.89 -4.95 -7.50
N HIS A 187 -4.64 -6.03 -7.30
CA HIS A 187 -4.60 -7.19 -8.20
C HIS A 187 -4.98 -6.84 -9.66
N VAL A 188 -5.74 -5.74 -9.88
CA VAL A 188 -6.10 -5.25 -11.23
C VAL A 188 -5.08 -4.26 -11.82
N SER A 189 -4.05 -3.84 -11.08
CA SER A 189 -3.03 -2.91 -11.58
C SER A 189 -2.36 -3.49 -12.83
N PRO A 190 -2.23 -2.70 -13.93
CA PRO A 190 -1.54 -3.14 -15.15
C PRO A 190 -0.05 -3.41 -14.90
N VAL A 191 0.50 -4.45 -15.55
CA VAL A 191 1.90 -4.85 -15.41
C VAL A 191 2.86 -3.72 -15.78
N ASP A 192 2.62 -3.02 -16.89
CA ASP A 192 3.43 -1.90 -17.35
C ASP A 192 3.51 -0.78 -16.31
N LYS A 193 2.39 -0.45 -15.66
CA LYS A 193 2.35 0.56 -14.59
C LYS A 193 3.07 0.10 -13.32
N MET A 194 3.01 -1.19 -13.01
CA MET A 194 3.79 -1.75 -11.91
C MET A 194 5.28 -1.66 -12.19
N VAL A 195 5.72 -2.07 -13.40
CA VAL A 195 7.13 -2.02 -13.82
C VAL A 195 7.64 -0.58 -13.84
N GLU A 196 6.89 0.36 -14.40
CA GLU A 196 7.23 1.80 -14.41
C GLU A 196 7.48 2.30 -12.98
N ARG A 197 6.52 2.05 -12.08
CA ARG A 197 6.59 2.55 -10.70
C ARG A 197 7.69 1.88 -9.88
N LEU A 198 7.88 0.58 -10.03
CA LEU A 198 8.94 -0.17 -9.38
C LEU A 198 10.31 0.25 -9.91
N SER A 199 10.48 0.40 -11.24
CA SER A 199 11.74 0.87 -11.84
C SER A 199 12.18 2.26 -11.37
N ALA A 200 11.22 3.10 -10.98
CA ALA A 200 11.49 4.43 -10.44
C ALA A 200 11.85 4.41 -8.94
N ALA A 201 11.47 3.35 -8.22
CA ALA A 201 11.74 3.20 -6.79
C ALA A 201 13.04 2.45 -6.51
N LEU A 202 13.44 1.51 -7.41
CA LEU A 202 14.63 0.66 -7.36
C LEU A 202 15.84 1.36 -7.97
#